data_a57fcf60707ec644db8251d9ead09df3
#
_entry.id   a57fcf60707ec644db8251d9ead09df3
#
_cell.length_a   1.000
_cell.length_b   1.000
_cell.length_c   1.000
_cell.angle_alpha   90.00
_cell.angle_beta   90.00
_cell.angle_gamma   90.00
#
_symmetry.space_group_name_H-M   'P 1'
#
loop_
_entity.id
_entity.type
_entity.pdbx_description
1 polymer ?
#
loop_
_entity_poly.entity_id
_entity_poly.type
_entity_poly.pdbx_seq_one_letter_code
_entity_poly.pdbx_strand_id
1 'polypeptide(L)'
;MGSSKKQGHLVLPTVELIDQLQELLKDSIRPIEIGAGAGNLGRFLNIPMTDAMIQRKPEIAAYYKMIEQPTINYPQEVDHLEAMDAVRRYHPWTVVASWVTQLYKTKADEGTSMVDGVDEENILKHVKKYILIGHEKIHGTKRILKTHRFTTIDPQWVVSRGEASGNRIWIFEGENE
;
A
#
# COMPACT_ATOMS: atom_id res chain seq x y z
N MET A 1 26.93 -1.83 -22.52
CA MET A 1 25.49 -2.13 -22.40
C MET A 1 25.14 -2.11 -20.92
N GLY A 2 24.55 -0.99 -20.45
CA GLY A 2 24.25 -0.79 -19.03
C GLY A 2 23.01 -1.58 -18.64
N SER A 3 23.18 -2.54 -17.73
CA SER A 3 22.09 -3.18 -17.03
C SER A 3 21.37 -2.11 -16.19
N SER A 4 20.21 -1.66 -16.62
CA SER A 4 19.35 -0.83 -15.79
C SER A 4 18.90 -1.69 -14.60
N LYS A 5 19.48 -1.43 -13.42
CA LYS A 5 19.00 -2.01 -12.17
C LYS A 5 17.53 -1.64 -12.04
N LYS A 6 16.63 -2.63 -12.18
CA LYS A 6 15.19 -2.45 -11.95
C LYS A 6 15.01 -2.01 -10.51
N GLN A 7 14.77 -0.71 -10.30
CA GLN A 7 14.30 -0.22 -9.02
C GLN A 7 12.99 -0.95 -8.70
N GLY A 8 12.85 -1.44 -7.48
CA GLY A 8 11.76 -2.31 -7.06
C GLY A 8 10.40 -1.60 -6.95
N HIS A 9 9.91 -1.00 -8.02
CA HIS A 9 8.56 -0.46 -8.07
C HIS A 9 7.56 -1.61 -8.16
N LEU A 10 6.65 -1.69 -7.20
CA LEU A 10 5.59 -2.69 -7.17
C LEU A 10 4.44 -2.32 -8.10
N VAL A 11 4.14 -1.02 -8.21
CA VAL A 11 3.16 -0.42 -9.12
C VAL A 11 3.77 0.84 -9.73
N LEU A 12 3.54 1.07 -11.02
CA LEU A 12 3.95 2.30 -11.68
C LEU A 12 2.84 3.35 -11.59
N PRO A 13 3.17 4.60 -11.27
CA PRO A 13 2.20 5.71 -11.21
C PRO A 13 1.89 6.21 -12.64
N THR A 14 1.16 5.39 -13.42
CA THR A 14 0.69 5.78 -14.74
C THR A 14 -0.33 6.92 -14.67
N VAL A 15 -0.53 7.65 -15.76
CA VAL A 15 -1.52 8.74 -15.82
C VAL A 15 -2.91 8.23 -15.47
N GLU A 16 -3.29 7.07 -16.01
CA GLU A 16 -4.59 6.43 -15.77
C GLU A 16 -4.80 6.07 -14.29
N LEU A 17 -3.76 5.55 -13.62
CA LEU A 17 -3.83 5.23 -12.20
C LEU A 17 -3.97 6.50 -11.36
N ILE A 18 -3.19 7.53 -11.65
CA ILE A 18 -3.25 8.80 -10.93
C ILE A 18 -4.62 9.47 -11.13
N ASP A 19 -5.14 9.54 -12.36
CA ASP A 19 -6.46 10.10 -12.65
C ASP A 19 -7.57 9.33 -11.90
N GLN A 20 -7.52 8.01 -11.89
CA GLN A 20 -8.48 7.18 -11.15
C GLN A 20 -8.43 7.44 -9.64
N LEU A 21 -7.21 7.52 -9.07
CA LEU A 21 -7.05 7.80 -7.64
C LEU A 21 -7.49 9.24 -7.29
N GLN A 22 -7.19 10.22 -8.13
CA GLN A 22 -7.67 11.60 -7.94
C GLN A 22 -9.20 11.67 -7.93
N GLU A 23 -9.89 10.95 -8.82
CA GLU A 23 -11.34 10.85 -8.80
C GLU A 23 -11.87 10.22 -7.51
N LEU A 24 -11.24 9.14 -7.02
CA LEU A 24 -11.60 8.50 -5.76
C LEU A 24 -11.35 9.38 -4.52
N LEU A 25 -10.42 10.34 -4.63
CA LEU A 25 -9.99 11.22 -3.55
C LEU A 25 -10.64 12.61 -3.58
N LYS A 26 -11.39 12.97 -4.65
CA LYS A 26 -11.88 14.35 -4.88
C LYS A 26 -12.66 14.96 -3.71
N ASP A 27 -13.44 14.13 -2.99
CA ASP A 27 -14.25 14.57 -1.84
C ASP A 27 -13.60 14.19 -0.49
N SER A 28 -12.36 13.71 -0.51
CA SER A 28 -11.67 13.25 0.68
C SER A 28 -10.98 14.40 1.42
N ILE A 29 -11.14 14.42 2.73
CA ILE A 29 -10.43 15.35 3.59
C ILE A 29 -9.19 14.65 4.16
N ARG A 30 -8.03 15.28 4.03
CA ARG A 30 -6.73 14.80 4.54
C ARG A 30 -6.41 13.35 4.11
N PRO A 31 -6.47 13.02 2.81
CA PRO A 31 -6.02 11.70 2.37
C PRO A 31 -4.53 11.51 2.64
N ILE A 32 -4.12 10.27 2.96
CA ILE A 32 -2.70 9.91 3.13
C ILE A 32 -2.39 8.61 2.39
N GLU A 33 -1.12 8.40 2.06
CA GLU A 33 -0.59 7.10 1.64
C GLU A 33 0.18 6.45 2.78
N ILE A 34 -0.11 5.17 3.05
CA ILE A 34 0.65 4.31 3.97
C ILE A 34 1.45 3.28 3.17
N GLY A 35 2.58 2.82 3.73
CA GLY A 35 3.45 1.89 3.02
C GLY A 35 3.95 2.46 1.69
N ALA A 36 4.23 3.75 1.66
CA ALA A 36 4.51 4.52 0.46
C ALA A 36 5.84 4.14 -0.24
N GLY A 37 6.73 3.44 0.46
CA GLY A 37 8.02 3.04 -0.08
C GLY A 37 8.83 4.25 -0.59
N ALA A 38 9.09 4.27 -1.90
CA ALA A 38 9.79 5.39 -2.56
C ALA A 38 8.91 6.63 -2.79
N GLY A 39 7.64 6.62 -2.36
CA GLY A 39 6.74 7.78 -2.40
C GLY A 39 6.22 8.13 -3.79
N ASN A 40 6.18 7.19 -4.72
CA ASN A 40 5.82 7.50 -6.10
C ASN A 40 4.34 7.89 -6.28
N LEU A 41 3.40 7.18 -5.66
CA LEU A 41 1.98 7.51 -5.79
C LEU A 41 1.63 8.80 -5.05
N GLY A 42 1.97 8.90 -3.78
CA GLY A 42 1.63 10.06 -2.96
C GLY A 42 2.23 11.37 -3.48
N ARG A 43 3.42 11.31 -4.09
CA ARG A 43 4.03 12.48 -4.73
C ARG A 43 3.18 12.99 -5.89
N PHE A 44 2.72 12.12 -6.80
CA PHE A 44 1.86 12.50 -7.91
C PHE A 44 0.44 12.90 -7.47
N LEU A 45 -0.05 12.31 -6.37
CA LEU A 45 -1.34 12.68 -5.78
C LEU A 45 -1.26 13.93 -4.90
N ASN A 46 -0.05 14.40 -4.59
CA ASN A 46 0.21 15.52 -3.68
C ASN A 46 -0.44 15.31 -2.29
N ILE A 47 -0.27 14.13 -1.73
CA ILE A 47 -0.75 13.76 -0.39
C ILE A 47 0.41 13.36 0.53
N PRO A 48 0.25 13.47 1.86
CA PRO A 48 1.24 12.97 2.80
C PRO A 48 1.52 11.49 2.61
N MET A 49 2.78 11.11 2.77
CA MET A 49 3.29 9.76 2.56
C MET A 49 3.95 9.25 3.82
N THR A 50 3.63 8.03 4.23
CA THR A 50 4.23 7.38 5.39
C THR A 50 4.66 5.96 5.08
N ASP A 51 5.68 5.47 5.78
CA ASP A 51 6.15 4.08 5.68
C ASP A 51 6.80 3.66 7.00
N ALA A 52 6.60 2.43 7.42
CA ALA A 52 7.27 1.86 8.59
C ALA A 52 8.78 1.63 8.35
N MET A 53 9.23 1.74 7.10
CA MET A 53 10.63 1.62 6.67
C MET A 53 11.29 0.32 7.13
N ILE A 54 10.54 -0.78 7.10
CA ILE A 54 10.99 -2.08 7.60
C ILE A 54 12.27 -2.57 6.92
N GLN A 55 12.52 -2.18 5.67
CA GLN A 55 13.75 -2.57 4.95
C GLN A 55 15.01 -1.87 5.49
N ARG A 56 14.86 -0.89 6.40
CA ARG A 56 15.99 -0.32 7.15
C ARG A 56 16.40 -1.17 8.36
N LYS A 57 15.56 -2.13 8.79
CA LYS A 57 15.92 -3.07 9.86
C LYS A 57 17.12 -3.91 9.43
N PRO A 58 18.15 -4.07 10.28
CA PRO A 58 19.40 -4.73 9.90
C PRO A 58 19.20 -6.16 9.37
N GLU A 59 18.32 -6.93 9.99
CA GLU A 59 18.00 -8.30 9.60
C GLU A 59 17.33 -8.37 8.21
N ILE A 60 16.43 -7.43 7.91
CA ILE A 60 15.74 -7.36 6.62
C ILE A 60 16.70 -6.86 5.54
N ALA A 61 17.51 -5.83 5.84
CA ALA A 61 18.53 -5.34 4.92
C ALA A 61 19.56 -6.44 4.57
N ALA A 62 19.96 -7.24 5.56
CA ALA A 62 20.86 -8.36 5.36
C ALA A 62 20.24 -9.45 4.45
N TYR A 63 18.95 -9.75 4.64
CA TYR A 63 18.22 -10.67 3.78
C TYR A 63 18.18 -10.17 2.32
N TYR A 64 17.81 -8.91 2.08
CA TYR A 64 17.80 -8.33 0.73
C TYR A 64 19.18 -8.37 0.06
N LYS A 65 20.24 -8.11 0.84
CA LYS A 65 21.62 -8.22 0.36
C LYS A 65 21.96 -9.66 -0.04
N MET A 66 21.54 -10.64 0.76
CA MET A 66 21.80 -12.07 0.50
C MET A 66 21.14 -12.54 -0.80
N ILE A 67 19.92 -12.07 -1.10
CA ILE A 67 19.20 -12.41 -2.34
C ILE A 67 19.50 -11.44 -3.51
N GLU A 68 20.53 -10.61 -3.35
CA GLU A 68 21.00 -9.64 -4.38
C GLU A 68 19.89 -8.69 -4.86
N GLN A 69 18.94 -8.35 -3.98
CA GLN A 69 17.88 -7.39 -4.27
C GLN A 69 18.17 -6.05 -3.59
N PRO A 70 17.94 -4.92 -4.28
CA PRO A 70 18.08 -3.61 -3.65
C PRO A 70 16.98 -3.39 -2.63
N THR A 71 17.30 -2.72 -1.53
CA THR A 71 16.30 -2.17 -0.61
C THR A 71 15.70 -0.88 -1.16
N ILE A 72 14.53 -0.51 -0.62
CA ILE A 72 13.88 0.77 -0.95
C ILE A 72 14.77 1.92 -0.42
N ASN A 73 15.00 2.90 -1.29
CA ASN A 73 15.54 4.19 -0.88
C ASN A 73 14.35 5.10 -0.49
N TYR A 74 14.13 5.25 0.82
CA TYR A 74 13.06 6.09 1.35
C TYR A 74 13.45 7.56 1.27
N PRO A 75 12.74 8.39 0.48
CA PRO A 75 13.04 9.81 0.37
C PRO A 75 12.61 10.57 1.65
N GLN A 76 13.13 11.78 1.81
CA GLN A 76 12.89 12.59 3.01
C GLN A 76 11.43 12.99 3.20
N GLU A 77 10.67 13.12 2.12
CA GLU A 77 9.24 13.44 2.13
C GLU A 77 8.33 12.29 2.60
N VAL A 78 8.87 11.08 2.76
CA VAL A 78 8.16 9.95 3.35
C VAL A 78 8.42 9.91 4.86
N ASP A 79 7.39 10.16 5.66
CA ASP A 79 7.49 10.12 7.11
C ASP A 79 7.68 8.67 7.61
N HIS A 80 8.64 8.49 8.52
CA HIS A 80 8.84 7.20 9.17
C HIS A 80 7.77 6.99 10.24
N LEU A 81 6.65 6.39 9.86
CA LEU A 81 5.51 6.08 10.72
C LEU A 81 4.91 4.72 10.35
N GLU A 82 4.56 3.96 11.35
CA GLU A 82 3.68 2.80 11.19
C GLU A 82 2.27 3.24 10.76
N ALA A 83 1.54 2.35 10.08
CA ALA A 83 0.25 2.70 9.47
C ALA A 83 -0.77 3.28 10.47
N MET A 84 -0.92 2.67 11.65
CA MET A 84 -1.85 3.19 12.67
C MET A 84 -1.38 4.48 13.32
N ASP A 85 -0.08 4.68 13.47
CA ASP A 85 0.48 5.95 13.97
C ASP A 85 0.29 7.07 12.95
N ALA A 86 0.39 6.76 11.66
CA ALA A 86 0.03 7.70 10.60
C ALA A 86 -1.45 8.09 10.66
N VAL A 87 -2.36 7.14 10.82
CA VAL A 87 -3.80 7.41 10.99
C VAL A 87 -4.06 8.29 12.20
N ARG A 88 -3.44 8.00 13.35
CA ARG A 88 -3.56 8.83 14.57
C ARG A 88 -3.02 10.24 14.39
N ARG A 89 -1.91 10.39 13.66
CA ARG A 89 -1.25 11.70 13.46
C ARG A 89 -2.02 12.58 12.47
N TYR A 90 -2.42 12.01 11.33
CA TYR A 90 -3.00 12.77 10.22
C TYR A 90 -4.52 12.87 10.28
N HIS A 91 -5.21 12.00 11.03
CA HIS A 91 -6.68 11.90 11.08
C HIS A 91 -7.31 11.90 9.68
N PRO A 92 -6.89 11.00 8.78
CA PRO A 92 -7.36 11.02 7.40
C PRO A 92 -8.79 10.52 7.28
N TRP A 93 -9.52 11.04 6.28
CA TRP A 93 -10.77 10.41 5.86
C TRP A 93 -10.52 9.21 4.95
N THR A 94 -9.46 9.28 4.16
CA THR A 94 -9.11 8.22 3.22
C THR A 94 -7.64 7.83 3.36
N VAL A 95 -7.40 6.53 3.38
CA VAL A 95 -6.07 5.94 3.31
C VAL A 95 -5.90 5.24 1.97
N VAL A 96 -4.80 5.50 1.29
CA VAL A 96 -4.34 4.79 0.09
C VAL A 96 -3.20 3.87 0.48
N ALA A 97 -3.27 2.62 0.05
CA ALA A 97 -2.21 1.64 0.25
C ALA A 97 -1.96 0.85 -1.04
N SER A 98 -0.70 0.70 -1.41
CA SER A 98 -0.32 -0.03 -2.61
C SER A 98 0.63 -1.17 -2.26
N TRP A 99 0.20 -2.40 -2.56
CA TRP A 99 1.00 -3.62 -2.36
C TRP A 99 1.48 -3.83 -0.92
N VAL A 100 0.71 -3.38 0.06
CA VAL A 100 1.03 -3.58 1.47
C VAL A 100 0.74 -5.02 1.91
N THR A 101 1.55 -5.54 2.83
CA THR A 101 1.34 -6.85 3.44
C THR A 101 0.48 -6.68 4.69
N GLN A 102 -0.45 -7.60 4.93
CA GLN A 102 -1.30 -7.58 6.13
C GLN A 102 -0.52 -7.98 7.39
N LEU A 103 -0.97 -7.48 8.54
CA LEU A 103 -0.47 -7.87 9.86
C LEU A 103 -0.78 -9.35 10.14
N TYR A 104 0.22 -10.10 10.59
CA TYR A 104 0.02 -11.46 11.10
C TYR A 104 -0.76 -11.41 12.43
N LYS A 105 -1.93 -12.04 12.46
CA LYS A 105 -2.75 -12.14 13.67
C LYS A 105 -3.05 -13.57 14.06
N THR A 106 -3.21 -14.45 13.08
CA THR A 106 -3.62 -15.84 13.32
C THR A 106 -2.86 -16.80 12.41
N LYS A 107 -2.85 -18.07 12.77
CA LYS A 107 -2.23 -19.12 11.94
C LYS A 107 -2.80 -19.20 10.52
N ALA A 108 -4.04 -18.77 10.32
CA ALA A 108 -4.67 -18.70 8.99
C ALA A 108 -4.04 -17.64 8.07
N ASP A 109 -3.26 -16.70 8.63
CA ASP A 109 -2.55 -15.66 7.88
C ASP A 109 -1.15 -16.10 7.44
N GLU A 110 -0.71 -17.30 7.83
CA GLU A 110 0.63 -17.80 7.55
C GLU A 110 0.92 -17.81 6.04
N GLY A 111 2.09 -17.31 5.64
CA GLY A 111 2.51 -17.21 4.24
C GLY A 111 1.98 -16.00 3.47
N THR A 112 1.00 -15.24 4.01
CA THR A 112 0.39 -14.06 3.37
C THR A 112 0.47 -12.78 4.22
N SER A 113 1.15 -12.85 5.37
CA SER A 113 1.24 -11.79 6.36
C SER A 113 2.64 -11.69 6.96
N MET A 114 2.90 -10.60 7.69
CA MET A 114 4.13 -10.39 8.42
C MET A 114 3.86 -9.68 9.75
N VAL A 115 4.78 -9.81 10.70
CA VAL A 115 4.65 -9.19 12.03
C VAL A 115 4.64 -7.66 11.97
N ASP A 116 5.31 -7.08 11.00
CA ASP A 116 5.34 -5.64 10.72
C ASP A 116 4.32 -5.25 9.62
N GLY A 117 3.32 -6.07 9.36
CA GLY A 117 2.29 -5.83 8.37
C GLY A 117 1.26 -4.79 8.81
N VAL A 118 0.40 -4.39 7.88
CA VAL A 118 -0.65 -3.39 8.11
C VAL A 118 -1.88 -4.03 8.75
N ASP A 119 -2.39 -3.44 9.83
CA ASP A 119 -3.67 -3.80 10.44
C ASP A 119 -4.83 -3.07 9.75
N GLU A 120 -5.19 -3.55 8.57
CA GLU A 120 -6.17 -2.90 7.69
C GLU A 120 -7.57 -2.83 8.31
N GLU A 121 -7.97 -3.87 9.04
CA GLU A 121 -9.28 -3.89 9.74
C GLU A 121 -9.34 -2.82 10.85
N ASN A 122 -8.22 -2.61 11.55
CA ASN A 122 -8.14 -1.56 12.56
C ASN A 122 -8.15 -0.16 11.92
N ILE A 123 -7.50 0.02 10.77
CA ILE A 123 -7.55 1.27 10.02
C ILE A 123 -8.99 1.62 9.66
N LEU A 124 -9.79 0.67 9.15
CA LEU A 124 -11.18 0.89 8.76
C LEU A 124 -12.09 1.41 9.89
N LYS A 125 -11.75 1.14 11.15
CA LYS A 125 -12.48 1.70 12.31
C LYS A 125 -12.26 3.20 12.50
N HIS A 126 -11.24 3.78 11.86
CA HIS A 126 -10.80 5.16 12.10
C HIS A 126 -10.91 6.06 10.87
N VAL A 127 -11.21 5.49 9.70
CA VAL A 127 -11.27 6.22 8.43
C VAL A 127 -12.63 6.02 7.76
N LYS A 128 -12.97 6.88 6.80
CA LYS A 128 -14.20 6.74 6.00
C LYS A 128 -13.99 5.86 4.76
N LYS A 129 -12.77 5.78 4.27
CA LYS A 129 -12.44 5.01 3.06
C LYS A 129 -11.02 4.46 3.12
N TYR A 130 -10.86 3.21 2.70
CA TYR A 130 -9.57 2.58 2.50
C TYR A 130 -9.46 2.07 1.07
N ILE A 131 -8.44 2.52 0.34
CA ILE A 131 -8.20 2.16 -1.06
C ILE A 131 -6.96 1.28 -1.11
N LEU A 132 -7.13 0.03 -1.50
CA LEU A 132 -6.04 -0.94 -1.63
C LEU A 132 -5.77 -1.23 -3.11
N ILE A 133 -4.57 -0.93 -3.55
CA ILE A 133 -4.08 -1.31 -4.87
C ILE A 133 -3.24 -2.57 -4.74
N GLY A 134 -3.57 -3.60 -5.46
CA GLY A 134 -2.88 -4.87 -5.34
C GLY A 134 -3.12 -5.82 -6.51
N HIS A 135 -2.88 -7.10 -6.27
CA HIS A 135 -2.98 -8.15 -7.26
C HIS A 135 -3.71 -9.35 -6.67
N GLU A 136 -4.68 -9.90 -7.40
CA GLU A 136 -5.56 -11.00 -6.94
C GLU A 136 -4.78 -12.20 -6.40
N LYS A 137 -3.79 -12.69 -7.14
CA LYS A 137 -2.98 -13.86 -6.72
C LYS A 137 -2.15 -13.62 -5.45
N ILE A 138 -1.80 -12.33 -5.17
CA ILE A 138 -0.90 -11.98 -4.06
C ILE A 138 -1.70 -11.51 -2.85
N HIS A 139 -2.73 -10.71 -3.07
CA HIS A 139 -3.48 -10.03 -2.03
C HIS A 139 -4.90 -10.56 -1.84
N GLY A 140 -5.42 -11.39 -2.77
CA GLY A 140 -6.80 -11.88 -2.76
C GLY A 140 -7.18 -12.74 -1.54
N THR A 141 -6.20 -13.22 -0.77
CA THR A 141 -6.41 -13.97 0.47
C THR A 141 -6.41 -13.11 1.72
N LYS A 142 -6.19 -11.81 1.60
CA LYS A 142 -6.18 -10.88 2.74
C LYS A 142 -7.45 -10.98 3.57
N ARG A 143 -7.30 -10.90 4.89
CA ARG A 143 -8.41 -11.01 5.84
C ARG A 143 -9.48 -9.94 5.63
N ILE A 144 -9.08 -8.70 5.35
CA ILE A 144 -10.00 -7.59 5.08
C ILE A 144 -10.99 -7.89 3.94
N LEU A 145 -10.56 -8.61 2.90
CA LEU A 145 -11.42 -9.02 1.77
C LEU A 145 -12.48 -10.06 2.16
N LYS A 146 -12.29 -10.76 3.28
CA LYS A 146 -13.22 -11.77 3.80
C LYS A 146 -14.17 -11.20 4.85
N THR A 147 -13.78 -10.12 5.52
CA THR A 147 -14.47 -9.60 6.70
C THR A 147 -15.23 -8.30 6.43
N HIS A 148 -14.90 -7.57 5.38
CA HIS A 148 -15.48 -6.26 5.08
C HIS A 148 -16.03 -6.20 3.66
N ARG A 149 -17.05 -5.37 3.47
CA ARG A 149 -17.60 -5.07 2.15
C ARG A 149 -16.66 -4.16 1.36
N PHE A 150 -16.57 -4.38 0.07
CA PHE A 150 -15.78 -3.56 -0.82
C PHE A 150 -16.43 -3.46 -2.21
N THR A 151 -16.03 -2.45 -2.96
CA THR A 151 -16.20 -2.37 -4.41
C THR A 151 -14.86 -2.60 -5.08
N THR A 152 -14.86 -3.06 -6.32
CA THR A 152 -13.64 -3.39 -7.05
C THR A 152 -13.60 -2.65 -8.37
N ILE A 153 -12.44 -2.11 -8.70
CA ILE A 153 -12.08 -1.69 -10.06
C ILE A 153 -11.07 -2.71 -10.59
N ASP A 154 -11.31 -3.22 -11.80
CA ASP A 154 -10.43 -4.18 -12.49
C ASP A 154 -9.59 -3.46 -13.55
N PRO A 155 -8.52 -2.74 -13.15
CA PRO A 155 -7.78 -1.88 -14.03
C PRO A 155 -6.76 -2.68 -14.84
N GLN A 156 -7.07 -3.02 -16.07
CA GLN A 156 -6.12 -3.69 -16.97
C GLN A 156 -4.97 -2.77 -17.41
N TRP A 157 -5.14 -1.47 -17.22
CA TRP A 157 -4.14 -0.44 -17.51
C TRP A 157 -3.16 -0.18 -16.35
N VAL A 158 -3.34 -0.80 -15.18
CA VAL A 158 -2.35 -0.73 -14.10
C VAL A 158 -1.13 -1.57 -14.47
N VAL A 159 0.04 -0.97 -14.37
CA VAL A 159 1.31 -1.65 -14.54
C VAL A 159 1.89 -1.97 -13.17
N SER A 160 1.99 -3.26 -12.86
CA SER A 160 2.55 -3.76 -11.60
C SER A 160 3.55 -4.89 -11.86
N ARG A 161 4.09 -5.47 -10.80
CA ARG A 161 4.93 -6.68 -10.89
C ARG A 161 4.14 -7.93 -11.27
N GLY A 162 2.83 -7.91 -11.13
CA GLY A 162 1.95 -9.02 -11.51
C GLY A 162 1.43 -8.90 -12.94
N GLU A 163 0.74 -9.94 -13.40
CA GLU A 163 0.04 -9.93 -14.68
C GLU A 163 -1.10 -8.91 -14.66
N ALA A 164 -1.30 -8.17 -15.74
CA ALA A 164 -2.31 -7.09 -15.82
C ALA A 164 -3.73 -7.56 -15.44
N SER A 165 -4.12 -8.76 -15.83
CA SER A 165 -5.43 -9.34 -15.53
C SER A 165 -5.70 -9.57 -14.04
N GLY A 166 -4.66 -9.65 -13.22
CA GLY A 166 -4.75 -9.83 -11.77
C GLY A 166 -4.75 -8.54 -10.96
N ASN A 167 -4.49 -7.40 -11.58
CA ASN A 167 -4.48 -6.12 -10.88
C ASN A 167 -5.89 -5.75 -10.40
N ARG A 168 -5.97 -5.20 -9.18
CA ARG A 168 -7.22 -4.79 -8.53
C ARG A 168 -7.02 -3.51 -7.76
N ILE A 169 -8.08 -2.70 -7.74
CA ILE A 169 -8.23 -1.61 -6.77
C ILE A 169 -9.47 -1.96 -5.96
N TRP A 170 -9.28 -2.31 -4.70
CA TRP A 170 -10.37 -2.56 -3.76
C TRP A 170 -10.64 -1.30 -2.96
N ILE A 171 -11.91 -0.93 -2.84
CA ILE A 171 -12.36 0.25 -2.13
C ILE A 171 -13.29 -0.20 -1.01
N PHE A 172 -12.86 0.03 0.22
CA PHE A 172 -13.59 -0.29 1.44
C PHE A 172 -14.17 0.98 2.03
N GLU A 173 -15.45 0.94 2.41
CA GLU A 173 -16.05 1.97 3.24
C GLU A 173 -15.71 1.71 4.70
N GLY A 174 -15.25 2.75 5.40
CA GLY A 174 -14.90 2.66 6.81
C GLY A 174 -16.12 2.63 7.72
N GLU A 175 -15.90 2.27 8.98
CA GLU A 175 -16.93 2.24 10.02
C GLU A 175 -17.21 3.62 10.63
N ASN A 176 -16.35 4.60 10.36
CA ASN A 176 -16.43 5.95 10.91
C ASN A 176 -17.29 6.83 10.01
N GLU A 177 -18.54 7.10 10.39
CA GLU A 177 -19.48 7.99 9.71
C GLU A 177 -19.11 9.48 9.82
#